data_aa6b24f3a4075d0fa4c1b0c8c708446f
#
_entry.id   aa6b24f3a4075d0fa4c1b0c8c708446f
#
_cell.length_a   1.000
_cell.length_b   1.000
_cell.length_c   1.000
_cell.angle_alpha   90.00
_cell.angle_beta   90.00
_cell.angle_gamma   90.00
#
_symmetry.space_group_name_H-M   'P 1'
#
loop_
_entity.id
_entity.type
_entity.pdbx_description
1 polymer ?
#
loop_
_entity_poly.entity_id
_entity_poly.type
_entity_poly.pdbx_seq_one_letter_code
_entity_poly.pdbx_strand_id
1 'polypeptide(L)'
;MFSLAKLRKIKEEGVYFNSHIDGHKIFMGPEESMQIQSNLASTIAMAFDECPSSVAERDYVQRSVARTTRWLQRCKDEMVRLNSLPDTINKDQLLFGINQGAVYEDIRIEHAQAIAEMDLDGYAVGGLAVGESHEEMYRILDEVVPHLPQNKPTYLMGVGTPANILEGVERGIDFFDCVYPSRNGRHGHVYTNHGKMNLFNAKYELDSKPIDEECQCPTCRHYSRAYIRHLLKAKEMLGMRLCVLHNLYFYNHMMEEIRDALDAGNFAAYKKMRLEGFEEGRINGNR
;
A
#
# COMPACT_ATOMS: atom_id res chain seq x y z
N MET A 1 3.83 -4.42 11.86
CA MET A 1 4.39 -4.38 13.24
C MET A 1 5.35 -3.22 13.53
N PHE A 2 5.42 -2.23 12.65
CA PHE A 2 6.25 -1.03 12.85
C PHE A 2 5.93 -0.28 14.14
N SER A 3 4.65 -0.05 14.42
CA SER A 3 4.18 0.68 15.61
C SER A 3 4.53 0.01 16.94
N LEU A 4 4.88 -1.27 16.93
CA LEU A 4 5.23 -2.06 18.11
C LEU A 4 6.74 -2.30 18.27
N ALA A 5 7.60 -1.60 17.52
CA ALA A 5 9.04 -1.87 17.48
C ALA A 5 9.70 -1.88 18.88
N LYS A 6 9.27 -1.03 19.81
CA LYS A 6 9.77 -0.97 21.20
C LYS A 6 9.17 -2.01 22.13
N LEU A 7 8.10 -2.70 21.73
CA LEU A 7 7.33 -3.61 22.58
C LEU A 7 7.42 -5.06 22.09
N ARG A 8 8.23 -5.32 21.06
CA ARG A 8 8.36 -6.64 20.43
C ARG A 8 9.75 -7.24 20.66
N LYS A 9 9.78 -8.56 20.71
CA LYS A 9 11.02 -9.35 20.67
C LYS A 9 10.92 -10.35 19.52
N ILE A 10 11.79 -10.18 18.53
CA ILE A 10 11.88 -11.08 17.37
C ILE A 10 12.82 -12.22 17.72
N LYS A 11 12.41 -13.43 17.39
CA LYS A 11 13.19 -14.66 17.50
C LYS A 11 13.02 -15.52 16.23
N GLU A 12 13.72 -16.62 16.15
CA GLU A 12 13.61 -17.50 14.99
C GLU A 12 12.22 -18.17 14.88
N GLU A 13 11.63 -18.51 16.01
CA GLU A 13 10.29 -19.11 16.06
C GLU A 13 9.17 -18.15 15.67
N GLY A 14 9.33 -16.83 15.91
CA GLY A 14 8.31 -15.82 15.68
C GLY A 14 8.56 -14.56 16.52
N VAL A 15 7.50 -13.80 16.77
CA VAL A 15 7.54 -12.50 17.46
C VAL A 15 6.72 -12.54 18.74
N TYR A 16 7.33 -12.13 19.84
CA TYR A 16 6.66 -11.87 21.11
C TYR A 16 6.42 -10.38 21.25
N PHE A 17 5.20 -10.00 21.59
CA PHE A 17 4.85 -8.60 21.84
C PHE A 17 3.74 -8.50 22.89
N ASN A 18 3.54 -7.30 23.42
CA ASN A 18 2.46 -7.07 24.38
C ASN A 18 1.29 -6.35 23.69
N SER A 19 0.07 -6.80 24.01
CA SER A 19 -1.13 -6.10 23.61
C SER A 19 -1.10 -4.65 24.12
N HIS A 20 -1.45 -3.71 23.26
CA HIS A 20 -1.54 -2.29 23.63
C HIS A 20 -2.83 -1.95 24.39
N ILE A 21 -3.79 -2.89 24.44
CA ILE A 21 -5.08 -2.72 25.12
C ILE A 21 -4.95 -3.05 26.61
N ASP A 22 -4.38 -4.20 26.94
CA ASP A 22 -4.38 -4.78 28.27
C ASP A 22 -2.98 -5.28 28.72
N GLY A 23 -1.96 -5.16 27.87
CA GLY A 23 -0.58 -5.50 28.16
C GLY A 23 -0.27 -7.00 28.18
N HIS A 24 -1.24 -7.89 27.89
CA HIS A 24 -0.94 -9.32 27.89
C HIS A 24 0.07 -9.70 26.80
N LYS A 25 0.86 -10.73 27.05
CA LYS A 25 1.85 -11.23 26.10
C LYS A 25 1.19 -12.05 25.00
N ILE A 26 1.56 -11.73 23.74
CA ILE A 26 1.10 -12.42 22.54
C ILE A 26 2.34 -12.99 21.84
N PHE A 27 2.23 -14.22 21.40
CA PHE A 27 3.14 -14.82 20.43
C PHE A 27 2.46 -14.85 19.06
N MET A 28 3.23 -14.58 18.01
CA MET A 28 2.80 -14.72 16.62
C MET A 28 3.98 -15.18 15.78
N GLY A 29 3.84 -16.32 15.19
CA GLY A 29 4.77 -16.87 14.20
C GLY A 29 4.08 -17.06 12.84
N PRO A 30 4.77 -17.66 11.89
CA PRO A 30 4.22 -17.97 10.56
C PRO A 30 2.93 -18.77 10.62
N GLU A 31 2.88 -19.83 11.42
CA GLU A 31 1.73 -20.72 11.52
C GLU A 31 0.52 -20.01 12.12
N GLU A 32 0.71 -19.26 13.22
CA GLU A 32 -0.38 -18.47 13.84
C GLU A 32 -0.91 -17.42 12.87
N SER A 33 -0.02 -16.78 12.11
CA SER A 33 -0.42 -15.78 11.11
C SER A 33 -1.26 -16.41 9.99
N MET A 34 -0.84 -17.57 9.47
CA MET A 34 -1.61 -18.28 8.44
C MET A 34 -2.94 -18.77 8.98
N GLN A 35 -3.00 -19.30 10.19
CA GLN A 35 -4.23 -19.73 10.83
C GLN A 35 -5.25 -18.58 10.97
N ILE A 36 -4.78 -17.40 11.40
CA ILE A 36 -5.64 -16.21 11.52
C ILE A 36 -6.18 -15.81 10.14
N GLN A 37 -5.33 -15.76 9.13
CA GLN A 37 -5.74 -15.36 7.78
C GLN A 37 -6.67 -16.39 7.13
N SER A 38 -6.46 -17.68 7.36
CA SER A 38 -7.37 -18.75 6.96
C SER A 38 -8.76 -18.61 7.61
N ASN A 39 -8.80 -18.32 8.91
CA ASN A 39 -10.06 -18.09 9.64
C ASN A 39 -10.81 -16.83 9.17
N LEU A 40 -10.07 -15.80 8.72
CA LEU A 40 -10.65 -14.61 8.09
C LEU A 40 -11.12 -14.86 6.66
N ALA A 41 -10.69 -15.95 6.05
CA ALA A 41 -11.07 -16.38 4.71
C ALA A 41 -10.82 -15.33 3.62
N SER A 42 -9.75 -14.51 3.77
CA SER A 42 -9.36 -13.52 2.76
C SER A 42 -9.01 -14.19 1.43
N THR A 43 -9.16 -13.48 0.32
CA THR A 43 -8.76 -13.99 -1.01
C THR A 43 -7.25 -14.18 -1.08
N ILE A 44 -6.48 -13.25 -0.51
CA ILE A 44 -5.01 -13.28 -0.48
C ILE A 44 -4.56 -13.28 0.97
N ALA A 45 -3.67 -14.19 1.33
CA ALA A 45 -2.91 -14.18 2.57
C ALA A 45 -1.49 -13.69 2.31
N MET A 46 -0.99 -12.83 3.20
CA MET A 46 0.38 -12.35 3.15
C MET A 46 1.26 -13.21 4.05
N ALA A 47 2.43 -13.61 3.56
CA ALA A 47 3.40 -14.32 4.37
C ALA A 47 3.82 -13.49 5.60
N PHE A 48 4.15 -14.17 6.68
CA PHE A 48 4.68 -13.52 7.88
C PHE A 48 6.14 -13.14 7.65
N ASP A 49 6.48 -11.87 7.78
CA ASP A 49 7.78 -11.32 7.45
C ASP A 49 8.39 -10.46 8.56
N GLU A 50 9.69 -10.25 8.47
CA GLU A 50 10.36 -9.20 9.23
C GLU A 50 10.73 -8.05 8.31
N CYS A 51 10.18 -6.86 8.58
CA CYS A 51 10.51 -5.63 7.88
C CYS A 51 11.58 -4.86 8.66
N PRO A 52 12.85 -4.88 8.23
CA PRO A 52 13.90 -4.07 8.84
C PRO A 52 13.73 -2.59 8.47
N SER A 53 14.26 -1.70 9.33
CA SER A 53 14.28 -0.26 9.03
C SER A 53 15.19 0.04 7.83
N SER A 54 14.87 1.08 7.06
CA SER A 54 15.70 1.56 5.94
C SER A 54 17.12 1.95 6.36
N VAL A 55 17.31 2.32 7.63
CA VAL A 55 18.62 2.69 8.23
C VAL A 55 19.27 1.56 9.04
N ALA A 56 18.77 0.32 8.91
CA ALA A 56 19.34 -0.82 9.63
C ALA A 56 20.69 -1.23 9.05
N GLU A 57 21.59 -1.69 9.93
CA GLU A 57 22.91 -2.19 9.54
C GLU A 57 22.80 -3.42 8.62
N ARG A 58 23.69 -3.49 7.64
CA ARG A 58 23.67 -4.52 6.58
C ARG A 58 23.60 -5.94 7.14
N ASP A 59 24.45 -6.28 8.10
CA ASP A 59 24.49 -7.62 8.70
C ASP A 59 23.18 -8.00 9.39
N TYR A 60 22.49 -7.03 9.97
CA TYR A 60 21.16 -7.24 10.54
C TYR A 60 20.14 -7.52 9.45
N VAL A 61 20.17 -6.74 8.34
CA VAL A 61 19.27 -6.91 7.22
C VAL A 61 19.44 -8.29 6.58
N GLN A 62 20.67 -8.75 6.36
CA GLN A 62 20.93 -10.10 5.84
C GLN A 62 20.32 -11.20 6.73
N ARG A 63 20.52 -11.12 8.05
CA ARG A 63 19.91 -12.10 8.99
C ARG A 63 18.37 -12.02 9.01
N SER A 64 17.81 -10.82 8.92
CA SER A 64 16.37 -10.57 8.86
C SER A 64 15.75 -11.18 7.59
N VAL A 65 16.36 -10.94 6.44
CA VAL A 65 15.93 -11.48 5.15
C VAL A 65 16.00 -13.01 5.14
N ALA A 66 17.11 -13.59 5.60
CA ALA A 66 17.24 -15.06 5.70
C ALA A 66 16.17 -15.68 6.64
N ARG A 67 15.79 -14.98 7.72
CA ARG A 67 14.68 -15.40 8.59
C ARG A 67 13.34 -15.29 7.86
N THR A 68 13.09 -14.21 7.16
CA THR A 68 11.87 -14.01 6.36
C THR A 68 11.70 -15.12 5.33
N THR A 69 12.77 -15.55 4.66
CA THR A 69 12.73 -16.68 3.72
C THR A 69 12.32 -18.00 4.42
N ARG A 70 12.89 -18.29 5.61
CA ARG A 70 12.50 -19.49 6.38
C ARG A 70 11.06 -19.41 6.90
N TRP A 71 10.63 -18.22 7.32
CA TRP A 71 9.25 -18.00 7.72
C TRP A 71 8.27 -18.14 6.56
N LEU A 72 8.64 -17.68 5.37
CA LEU A 72 7.83 -17.87 4.17
C LEU A 72 7.62 -19.36 3.86
N GLN A 73 8.68 -20.21 3.97
CA GLN A 73 8.52 -21.66 3.80
C GLN A 73 7.52 -22.23 4.81
N ARG A 74 7.62 -21.85 6.08
CA ARG A 74 6.66 -22.26 7.13
C ARG A 74 5.24 -21.79 6.84
N CYS A 75 5.07 -20.57 6.33
CA CYS A 75 3.76 -20.06 5.88
C CYS A 75 3.18 -20.92 4.75
N LYS A 76 4.01 -21.27 3.76
CA LYS A 76 3.60 -22.12 2.64
C LYS A 76 3.17 -23.52 3.11
N ASP A 77 3.96 -24.14 3.97
CA ASP A 77 3.66 -25.47 4.51
C ASP A 77 2.34 -25.44 5.33
N GLU A 78 2.17 -24.43 6.17
CA GLU A 78 0.94 -24.27 6.97
C GLU A 78 -0.27 -23.96 6.10
N MET A 79 -0.14 -23.17 5.05
CA MET A 79 -1.22 -22.89 4.10
C MET A 79 -1.70 -24.17 3.42
N VAL A 80 -0.78 -25.00 2.95
CA VAL A 80 -1.11 -26.31 2.35
C VAL A 80 -1.87 -27.18 3.35
N ARG A 81 -1.39 -27.23 4.60
CA ARG A 81 -2.06 -27.98 5.69
C ARG A 81 -3.47 -27.47 5.94
N LEU A 82 -3.63 -26.15 6.10
CA LEU A 82 -4.93 -25.53 6.38
C LEU A 82 -5.92 -25.77 5.24
N ASN A 83 -5.50 -25.59 3.99
CA ASN A 83 -6.35 -25.79 2.82
C ASN A 83 -6.81 -27.24 2.62
N SER A 84 -6.11 -28.21 3.24
CA SER A 84 -6.50 -29.62 3.23
C SER A 84 -7.57 -29.97 4.27
N LEU A 85 -7.83 -29.11 5.26
CA LEU A 85 -8.79 -29.37 6.32
C LEU A 85 -10.23 -29.28 5.82
N PRO A 86 -11.16 -30.13 6.30
CA PRO A 86 -12.56 -30.12 5.86
C PRO A 86 -13.27 -28.81 6.20
N ASP A 87 -12.95 -28.19 7.34
CA ASP A 87 -13.63 -27.02 7.88
C ASP A 87 -13.02 -25.69 7.43
N THR A 88 -12.00 -25.68 6.55
CA THR A 88 -11.45 -24.45 5.99
C THR A 88 -12.46 -23.75 5.11
N ILE A 89 -12.74 -22.47 5.44
CA ILE A 89 -13.77 -21.65 4.78
C ILE A 89 -13.39 -21.33 3.34
N ASN A 90 -12.14 -20.88 3.11
CA ASN A 90 -11.62 -20.58 1.78
C ASN A 90 -10.39 -21.47 1.49
N LYS A 91 -10.61 -22.54 0.73
CA LYS A 91 -9.55 -23.50 0.34
C LYS A 91 -8.71 -23.03 -0.83
N ASP A 92 -9.17 -22.00 -1.52
CA ASP A 92 -8.50 -21.38 -2.68
C ASP A 92 -7.81 -20.06 -2.29
N GLN A 93 -7.51 -19.87 -1.00
CA GLN A 93 -6.79 -18.71 -0.51
C GLN A 93 -5.38 -18.67 -1.10
N LEU A 94 -5.03 -17.56 -1.74
CA LEU A 94 -3.74 -17.31 -2.39
C LEU A 94 -2.69 -16.91 -1.35
N LEU A 95 -1.43 -17.32 -1.54
CA LEU A 95 -0.31 -16.91 -0.70
C LEU A 95 0.65 -15.99 -1.45
N PHE A 96 0.91 -14.82 -0.90
CA PHE A 96 1.90 -13.88 -1.43
C PHE A 96 3.14 -13.83 -0.54
N GLY A 97 4.31 -14.01 -1.15
CA GLY A 97 5.61 -13.78 -0.51
C GLY A 97 5.98 -12.31 -0.51
N ILE A 98 6.81 -11.90 0.46
CA ILE A 98 7.20 -10.49 0.62
C ILE A 98 8.71 -10.35 0.45
N ASN A 99 9.15 -9.64 -0.57
CA ASN A 99 10.54 -9.24 -0.74
C ASN A 99 10.92 -8.19 0.31
N GLN A 100 12.03 -8.42 1.02
CA GLN A 100 12.62 -7.52 1.99
C GLN A 100 14.10 -7.32 1.70
N GLY A 101 14.74 -6.31 2.31
CA GLY A 101 16.17 -6.03 2.14
C GLY A 101 16.56 -4.58 2.43
N ALA A 102 15.66 -3.81 3.07
CA ALA A 102 15.85 -2.37 3.32
C ALA A 102 16.20 -1.62 2.02
N VAL A 103 17.31 -0.88 1.99
CA VAL A 103 17.79 -0.15 0.80
C VAL A 103 18.98 -0.84 0.11
N TYR A 104 19.31 -2.06 0.51
CA TYR A 104 20.43 -2.82 -0.05
C TYR A 104 19.98 -3.63 -1.27
N GLU A 105 20.38 -3.17 -2.43
CA GLU A 105 19.99 -3.69 -3.74
C GLU A 105 20.31 -5.17 -3.90
N ASP A 106 21.56 -5.56 -3.66
CA ASP A 106 22.03 -6.94 -3.79
C ASP A 106 21.26 -7.91 -2.87
N ILE A 107 20.99 -7.52 -1.61
CA ILE A 107 20.20 -8.33 -0.68
C ILE A 107 18.77 -8.48 -1.18
N ARG A 108 18.18 -7.43 -1.75
CA ARG A 108 16.84 -7.48 -2.32
C ARG A 108 16.74 -8.36 -3.56
N ILE A 109 17.73 -8.28 -4.45
CA ILE A 109 17.81 -9.13 -5.65
C ILE A 109 17.93 -10.60 -5.26
N GLU A 110 18.89 -10.94 -4.38
CA GLU A 110 19.06 -12.31 -3.87
C GLU A 110 17.76 -12.83 -3.22
N HIS A 111 17.08 -12.00 -2.45
CA HIS A 111 15.82 -12.38 -1.81
C HIS A 111 14.68 -12.52 -2.82
N ALA A 112 14.60 -11.65 -3.85
CA ALA A 112 13.60 -11.76 -4.91
C ALA A 112 13.73 -13.10 -5.65
N GLN A 113 14.96 -13.49 -6.00
CA GLN A 113 15.26 -14.78 -6.62
C GLN A 113 14.87 -15.94 -5.70
N ALA A 114 15.25 -15.87 -4.42
CA ALA A 114 14.94 -16.94 -3.45
C ALA A 114 13.44 -17.15 -3.25
N ILE A 115 12.64 -16.07 -3.18
CA ILE A 115 11.17 -16.21 -3.04
C ILE A 115 10.50 -16.61 -4.36
N ALA A 116 11.06 -16.22 -5.51
CA ALA A 116 10.56 -16.63 -6.83
C ALA A 116 10.66 -18.15 -7.02
N GLU A 117 11.75 -18.80 -6.54
CA GLU A 117 11.93 -20.24 -6.59
C GLU A 117 10.87 -21.02 -5.77
N MET A 118 10.18 -20.37 -4.85
CA MET A 118 9.14 -21.00 -4.04
C MET A 118 7.80 -21.17 -4.78
N ASP A 119 7.64 -20.65 -5.99
CA ASP A 119 6.42 -20.72 -6.82
C ASP A 119 5.14 -20.41 -6.02
N LEU A 120 4.96 -19.12 -5.70
CA LEU A 120 3.82 -18.60 -4.96
C LEU A 120 2.74 -18.06 -5.92
N ASP A 121 1.57 -17.73 -5.38
CA ASP A 121 0.47 -17.15 -6.17
C ASP A 121 0.72 -15.69 -6.56
N GLY A 122 1.57 -14.99 -5.80
CA GLY A 122 1.98 -13.63 -6.08
C GLY A 122 3.12 -13.16 -5.17
N TYR A 123 3.62 -11.98 -5.45
CA TYR A 123 4.80 -11.44 -4.78
C TYR A 123 4.56 -9.99 -4.36
N ALA A 124 5.07 -9.61 -3.20
CA ALA A 124 5.00 -8.26 -2.72
C ALA A 124 6.41 -7.66 -2.54
N VAL A 125 6.54 -6.37 -2.77
CA VAL A 125 7.72 -5.59 -2.38
C VAL A 125 7.36 -4.83 -1.09
N GLY A 126 7.94 -5.26 0.02
CA GLY A 126 7.73 -4.66 1.33
C GLY A 126 8.91 -3.81 1.79
N GLY A 127 8.74 -3.11 2.91
CA GLY A 127 9.81 -2.33 3.54
C GLY A 127 10.28 -1.12 2.74
N LEU A 128 9.42 -0.58 1.87
CA LEU A 128 9.56 0.71 1.20
C LEU A 128 8.49 1.69 1.71
N ALA A 129 8.63 2.98 1.39
CA ALA A 129 7.82 4.08 1.93
C ALA A 129 7.88 4.18 3.47
N VAL A 130 9.05 3.86 4.06
CA VAL A 130 9.30 3.84 5.51
C VAL A 130 10.34 4.87 5.95
N GLY A 131 10.66 5.84 5.08
CA GLY A 131 11.59 6.94 5.39
C GLY A 131 12.63 7.24 4.31
N GLU A 132 12.76 6.39 3.29
CA GLU A 132 13.58 6.67 2.11
C GLU A 132 12.92 7.70 1.19
N SER A 133 13.69 8.27 0.25
CA SER A 133 13.15 9.16 -0.78
C SER A 133 12.35 8.40 -1.84
N HIS A 134 11.52 9.10 -2.61
CA HIS A 134 10.78 8.48 -3.72
C HIS A 134 11.75 7.95 -4.79
N GLU A 135 12.83 8.68 -5.07
CA GLU A 135 13.86 8.29 -6.03
C GLU A 135 14.54 6.98 -5.60
N GLU A 136 14.84 6.83 -4.31
CA GLU A 136 15.41 5.61 -3.76
C GLU A 136 14.43 4.44 -3.87
N MET A 137 13.15 4.67 -3.56
CA MET A 137 12.11 3.66 -3.75
C MET A 137 12.01 3.21 -5.21
N TYR A 138 12.01 4.15 -6.17
CA TYR A 138 11.92 3.83 -7.59
C TYR A 138 13.15 3.05 -8.07
N ARG A 139 14.35 3.46 -7.66
CA ARG A 139 15.58 2.74 -7.95
C ARG A 139 15.51 1.28 -7.49
N ILE A 140 15.03 1.04 -6.28
CA ILE A 140 14.87 -0.31 -5.76
C ILE A 140 13.82 -1.11 -6.55
N LEU A 141 12.72 -0.50 -6.97
CA LEU A 141 11.74 -1.18 -7.82
C LEU A 141 12.33 -1.56 -9.18
N ASP A 142 13.11 -0.67 -9.80
CA ASP A 142 13.79 -0.93 -11.08
C ASP A 142 14.73 -2.15 -11.00
N GLU A 143 15.39 -2.35 -9.83
CA GLU A 143 16.30 -3.47 -9.61
C GLU A 143 15.60 -4.77 -9.17
N VAL A 144 14.53 -4.69 -8.41
CA VAL A 144 13.90 -5.86 -7.77
C VAL A 144 12.84 -6.52 -8.66
N VAL A 145 11.95 -5.71 -9.26
CA VAL A 145 10.78 -6.23 -9.99
C VAL A 145 11.15 -7.14 -11.17
N PRO A 146 12.24 -6.89 -11.93
CA PRO A 146 12.66 -7.79 -13.00
C PRO A 146 13.05 -9.21 -12.53
N HIS A 147 13.35 -9.39 -11.24
CA HIS A 147 13.70 -10.69 -10.64
C HIS A 147 12.49 -11.43 -10.06
N LEU A 148 11.31 -10.81 -10.08
CA LEU A 148 10.05 -11.47 -9.70
C LEU A 148 9.38 -12.10 -10.93
N PRO A 149 8.60 -13.19 -10.77
CA PRO A 149 7.89 -13.84 -11.89
C PRO A 149 6.89 -12.90 -12.57
N GLN A 150 7.13 -12.59 -13.85
CA GLN A 150 6.33 -11.65 -14.64
C GLN A 150 4.90 -12.15 -14.97
N ASN A 151 4.63 -13.43 -14.78
CA ASN A 151 3.30 -14.04 -14.96
C ASN A 151 2.50 -14.16 -13.66
N LYS A 152 2.99 -13.56 -12.59
CA LYS A 152 2.34 -13.51 -11.27
C LYS A 152 2.14 -12.05 -10.84
N PRO A 153 1.07 -11.74 -10.10
CA PRO A 153 0.83 -10.37 -9.65
C PRO A 153 1.90 -9.88 -8.66
N THR A 154 2.29 -8.62 -8.84
CA THR A 154 3.25 -7.91 -7.97
C THR A 154 2.56 -6.79 -7.20
N TYR A 155 2.72 -6.81 -5.89
CA TYR A 155 2.10 -5.88 -4.94
C TYR A 155 3.12 -4.96 -4.28
N LEU A 156 2.96 -3.65 -4.37
CA LEU A 156 3.78 -2.68 -3.64
C LEU A 156 3.07 -2.25 -2.36
N MET A 157 3.60 -2.67 -1.22
CA MET A 157 2.96 -2.50 0.08
C MET A 157 3.08 -1.07 0.62
N GLY A 158 1.95 -0.51 1.07
CA GLY A 158 1.89 0.77 1.79
C GLY A 158 2.06 2.02 0.92
N VAL A 159 2.05 1.89 -0.40
CA VAL A 159 2.25 2.97 -1.37
C VAL A 159 0.98 3.23 -2.18
N GLY A 160 0.56 4.42 -2.48
CA GLY A 160 1.21 5.68 -2.22
C GLY A 160 0.40 6.89 -2.66
N THR A 161 1.10 7.96 -3.03
CA THR A 161 0.47 9.09 -3.71
C THR A 161 0.06 8.71 -5.14
N PRO A 162 -0.83 9.48 -5.80
CA PRO A 162 -1.17 9.23 -7.20
C PRO A 162 0.05 9.12 -8.13
N ALA A 163 1.07 9.98 -7.92
CA ALA A 163 2.30 9.92 -8.68
C ALA A 163 3.10 8.62 -8.40
N ASN A 164 3.18 8.18 -7.13
CA ASN A 164 3.87 6.93 -6.80
C ASN A 164 3.20 5.70 -7.43
N ILE A 165 1.87 5.71 -7.55
CA ILE A 165 1.13 4.63 -8.22
C ILE A 165 1.49 4.58 -9.70
N LEU A 166 1.48 5.73 -10.40
CA LEU A 166 1.86 5.80 -11.82
C LEU A 166 3.30 5.33 -12.05
N GLU A 167 4.23 5.73 -11.18
CA GLU A 167 5.63 5.29 -11.20
C GLU A 167 5.78 3.80 -10.90
N GLY A 168 4.98 3.27 -9.97
CA GLY A 168 4.96 1.84 -9.64
C GLY A 168 4.46 0.98 -10.79
N VAL A 169 3.35 1.38 -11.43
CA VAL A 169 2.78 0.66 -12.58
C VAL A 169 3.76 0.60 -13.74
N GLU A 170 4.46 1.70 -14.05
CA GLU A 170 5.50 1.70 -15.10
C GLU A 170 6.61 0.67 -14.85
N ARG A 171 6.86 0.34 -13.57
CA ARG A 171 7.87 -0.63 -13.11
C ARG A 171 7.33 -2.04 -12.92
N GLY A 172 6.08 -2.30 -13.33
CA GLY A 172 5.49 -3.63 -13.27
C GLY A 172 4.79 -3.96 -11.95
N ILE A 173 4.35 -2.96 -11.19
CA ILE A 173 3.50 -3.18 -10.02
C ILE A 173 2.02 -3.23 -10.44
N ASP A 174 1.32 -4.27 -10.00
CA ASP A 174 -0.08 -4.53 -10.37
C ASP A 174 -1.08 -3.93 -9.40
N PHE A 175 -0.79 -3.91 -8.08
CA PHE A 175 -1.71 -3.35 -7.09
C PHE A 175 -1.02 -2.81 -5.84
N PHE A 176 -1.78 -2.04 -5.07
CA PHE A 176 -1.29 -1.20 -3.99
C PHE A 176 -2.29 -1.18 -2.82
N ASP A 177 -1.80 -0.93 -1.62
CA ASP A 177 -2.60 -0.41 -0.52
C ASP A 177 -2.05 0.92 -0.05
N CYS A 178 -2.94 1.81 0.42
CA CYS A 178 -2.49 3.09 0.91
C CYS A 178 -3.46 3.73 1.90
N VAL A 179 -2.91 4.31 2.96
CA VAL A 179 -3.69 5.10 3.92
C VAL A 179 -3.98 6.53 3.45
N TYR A 180 -3.27 7.01 2.43
CA TYR A 180 -3.36 8.41 1.98
C TYR A 180 -4.76 8.88 1.61
N PRO A 181 -5.58 8.16 0.84
CA PRO A 181 -6.92 8.61 0.48
C PRO A 181 -7.77 8.95 1.69
N SER A 182 -7.86 8.01 2.63
CA SER A 182 -8.68 8.17 3.84
C SER A 182 -8.02 9.10 4.86
N ARG A 183 -6.71 8.98 5.10
CA ARG A 183 -5.98 9.82 6.06
C ARG A 183 -6.03 11.30 5.65
N ASN A 184 -5.71 11.61 4.39
CA ASN A 184 -5.78 12.97 3.87
C ASN A 184 -7.21 13.51 3.87
N GLY A 185 -8.19 12.70 3.45
CA GLY A 185 -9.60 13.10 3.47
C GLY A 185 -10.10 13.50 4.86
N ARG A 186 -9.73 12.75 5.91
CA ARG A 186 -10.06 13.12 7.30
C ARG A 186 -9.44 14.47 7.74
N HIS A 187 -8.39 14.92 7.06
CA HIS A 187 -7.74 16.21 7.32
C HIS A 187 -8.10 17.28 6.27
N GLY A 188 -9.20 17.08 5.53
CA GLY A 188 -9.69 18.05 4.54
C GLY A 188 -8.81 18.20 3.29
N HIS A 189 -7.86 17.27 3.10
CA HIS A 189 -7.05 17.22 1.88
C HIS A 189 -7.67 16.26 0.87
N VAL A 190 -7.94 16.76 -0.32
CA VAL A 190 -8.56 16.00 -1.42
C VAL A 190 -7.68 16.01 -2.66
N TYR A 191 -7.80 14.99 -3.48
CA TYR A 191 -7.07 14.84 -4.74
C TYR A 191 -7.99 15.13 -5.92
N THR A 192 -7.46 15.81 -6.92
CA THR A 192 -8.18 16.14 -8.16
C THR A 192 -7.26 15.87 -9.36
N ASN A 193 -7.82 15.93 -10.57
CA ASN A 193 -7.03 15.86 -11.81
C ASN A 193 -6.00 16.99 -11.92
N HIS A 194 -6.20 18.07 -11.17
CA HIS A 194 -5.35 19.25 -11.12
C HIS A 194 -4.54 19.36 -9.80
N GLY A 195 -4.29 18.23 -9.15
CA GLY A 195 -3.47 18.14 -7.94
C GLY A 195 -4.26 18.11 -6.63
N LYS A 196 -3.54 18.34 -5.52
CA LYS A 196 -4.06 18.23 -4.16
C LYS A 196 -4.63 19.56 -3.68
N MET A 197 -5.81 19.54 -3.07
CA MET A 197 -6.47 20.71 -2.47
C MET A 197 -6.60 20.55 -0.95
N ASN A 198 -6.47 21.67 -0.22
CA ASN A 198 -6.82 21.75 1.20
C ASN A 198 -8.13 22.55 1.37
N LEU A 199 -9.21 21.87 1.66
CA LEU A 199 -10.54 22.49 1.80
C LEU A 199 -10.68 23.38 3.04
N PHE A 200 -9.72 23.42 3.96
CA PHE A 200 -9.69 24.41 5.04
C PHE A 200 -9.32 25.81 4.58
N ASN A 201 -8.75 25.98 3.37
CA ASN A 201 -8.33 27.27 2.86
C ASN A 201 -9.51 28.24 2.73
N ALA A 202 -9.29 29.54 3.07
CA ALA A 202 -10.31 30.57 3.06
C ALA A 202 -10.92 30.80 1.67
N LYS A 203 -10.16 30.60 0.61
CA LYS A 203 -10.64 30.78 -0.78
C LYS A 203 -11.85 29.91 -1.13
N TYR A 204 -12.12 28.84 -0.38
CA TYR A 204 -13.27 27.95 -0.59
C TYR A 204 -14.50 28.31 0.26
N GLU A 205 -14.48 29.43 1.00
CA GLU A 205 -15.54 29.78 1.94
C GLU A 205 -16.89 30.00 1.26
N LEU A 206 -16.88 30.61 0.09
CA LEU A 206 -18.07 30.90 -0.72
C LEU A 206 -18.03 30.18 -2.08
N ASP A 207 -17.16 29.20 -2.23
CA ASP A 207 -16.98 28.45 -3.49
C ASP A 207 -18.10 27.41 -3.68
N SER A 208 -19.05 27.71 -4.56
CA SER A 208 -20.18 26.84 -4.88
C SER A 208 -19.86 25.67 -5.79
N LYS A 209 -18.62 25.58 -6.31
CA LYS A 209 -18.18 24.48 -7.18
C LYS A 209 -17.99 23.17 -6.40
N PRO A 210 -18.10 22.00 -7.06
CA PRO A 210 -17.71 20.72 -6.47
C PRO A 210 -16.20 20.66 -6.21
N ILE A 211 -15.73 19.61 -5.49
CA ILE A 211 -14.28 19.41 -5.29
C ILE A 211 -13.56 19.37 -6.64
N ASP A 212 -14.09 18.60 -7.59
CA ASP A 212 -13.59 18.50 -8.96
C ASP A 212 -14.78 18.49 -9.91
N GLU A 213 -14.79 19.38 -10.92
CA GLU A 213 -15.90 19.55 -11.86
C GLU A 213 -16.03 18.37 -12.83
N GLU A 214 -14.97 17.62 -13.05
CA GLU A 214 -14.95 16.43 -13.91
C GLU A 214 -15.29 15.14 -13.14
N CYS A 215 -15.26 15.17 -11.81
CA CYS A 215 -15.45 14.02 -10.96
C CYS A 215 -16.93 13.63 -10.80
N GLN A 216 -17.25 12.38 -11.03
CA GLN A 216 -18.60 11.83 -10.93
C GLN A 216 -18.92 11.18 -9.58
N CYS A 217 -18.06 11.33 -8.58
CA CYS A 217 -18.34 10.75 -7.25
C CYS A 217 -19.57 11.37 -6.60
N PRO A 218 -20.24 10.66 -5.67
CA PRO A 218 -21.42 11.20 -4.96
C PRO A 218 -21.16 12.53 -4.25
N THR A 219 -19.92 12.76 -3.77
CA THR A 219 -19.56 14.03 -3.12
C THR A 219 -19.60 15.18 -4.12
N CYS A 220 -18.93 15.06 -5.27
CA CYS A 220 -18.87 16.12 -6.27
C CYS A 220 -20.23 16.40 -6.92
N ARG A 221 -21.08 15.38 -7.07
CA ARG A 221 -22.41 15.52 -7.67
C ARG A 221 -23.42 16.28 -6.78
N HIS A 222 -23.21 16.31 -5.46
CA HIS A 222 -24.23 16.80 -4.53
C HIS A 222 -23.76 17.89 -3.58
N TYR A 223 -22.44 18.11 -3.43
CA TYR A 223 -21.92 19.03 -2.42
C TYR A 223 -20.87 19.99 -2.98
N SER A 224 -20.94 21.25 -2.52
CA SER A 224 -19.97 22.29 -2.88
C SER A 224 -18.75 22.29 -1.95
N ARG A 225 -17.66 22.87 -2.43
CA ARG A 225 -16.45 23.13 -1.62
C ARG A 225 -16.78 23.97 -0.38
N ALA A 226 -17.63 25.00 -0.53
CA ALA A 226 -18.06 25.84 0.58
C ALA A 226 -18.77 25.05 1.68
N TYR A 227 -19.71 24.16 1.30
CA TYR A 227 -20.45 23.35 2.26
C TYR A 227 -19.53 22.34 2.97
N ILE A 228 -18.66 21.65 2.22
CA ILE A 228 -17.72 20.69 2.82
C ILE A 228 -16.77 21.43 3.78
N ARG A 229 -16.24 22.61 3.37
CA ARG A 229 -15.42 23.43 4.23
C ARG A 229 -16.15 23.84 5.51
N HIS A 230 -17.41 24.25 5.41
CA HIS A 230 -18.25 24.58 6.58
C HIS A 230 -18.30 23.39 7.55
N LEU A 231 -18.62 22.18 7.06
CA LEU A 231 -18.67 20.98 7.88
C LEU A 231 -17.31 20.68 8.56
N LEU A 232 -16.22 20.79 7.82
CA LEU A 232 -14.87 20.59 8.37
C LEU A 232 -14.53 21.59 9.46
N LYS A 233 -14.88 22.89 9.27
CA LYS A 233 -14.70 23.97 10.27
C LYS A 233 -15.57 23.76 11.49
N ALA A 234 -16.80 23.30 11.31
CA ALA A 234 -17.71 22.93 12.39
C ALA A 234 -17.34 21.61 13.09
N LYS A 235 -16.29 20.91 12.61
CA LYS A 235 -15.84 19.59 13.09
C LYS A 235 -16.91 18.50 12.96
N GLU A 236 -17.78 18.63 11.96
CA GLU A 236 -18.79 17.63 11.63
C GLU A 236 -18.13 16.43 10.91
N MET A 237 -18.42 15.23 11.37
CA MET A 237 -17.87 13.99 10.79
C MET A 237 -18.27 13.80 9.33
N LEU A 238 -19.43 14.32 8.92
CA LEU A 238 -19.88 14.27 7.53
C LEU A 238 -18.88 14.93 6.58
N GLY A 239 -18.25 16.05 6.97
CA GLY A 239 -17.22 16.71 6.15
C GLY A 239 -16.03 15.80 5.86
N MET A 240 -15.52 15.09 6.89
CA MET A 240 -14.44 14.11 6.72
C MET A 240 -14.89 12.94 5.83
N ARG A 241 -16.10 12.39 6.06
CA ARG A 241 -16.66 11.31 5.25
C ARG A 241 -16.76 11.69 3.78
N LEU A 242 -17.24 12.87 3.45
CA LEU A 242 -17.37 13.36 2.07
C LEU A 242 -16.00 13.47 1.39
N CYS A 243 -14.99 14.00 2.09
CA CYS A 243 -13.62 14.06 1.58
C CYS A 243 -13.04 12.66 1.35
N VAL A 244 -13.26 11.71 2.27
CA VAL A 244 -12.79 10.32 2.13
C VAL A 244 -13.47 9.63 0.95
N LEU A 245 -14.80 9.75 0.81
CA LEU A 245 -15.53 9.18 -0.33
C LEU A 245 -15.00 9.70 -1.67
N HIS A 246 -14.76 11.02 -1.76
CA HIS A 246 -14.18 11.60 -2.96
C HIS A 246 -12.78 11.03 -3.26
N ASN A 247 -11.90 11.01 -2.27
CA ASN A 247 -10.53 10.50 -2.46
C ASN A 247 -10.51 9.02 -2.85
N LEU A 248 -11.33 8.17 -2.23
CA LEU A 248 -11.42 6.76 -2.60
C LEU A 248 -11.93 6.58 -4.03
N TYR A 249 -12.94 7.37 -4.42
CA TYR A 249 -13.42 7.37 -5.81
C TYR A 249 -12.31 7.80 -6.78
N PHE A 250 -11.60 8.89 -6.48
CA PHE A 250 -10.50 9.38 -7.30
C PHE A 250 -9.43 8.31 -7.53
N TYR A 251 -8.98 7.62 -6.47
CA TYR A 251 -7.96 6.58 -6.58
C TYR A 251 -8.45 5.37 -7.38
N ASN A 252 -9.67 4.90 -7.12
CA ASN A 252 -10.22 3.76 -7.85
C ASN A 252 -10.43 4.10 -9.34
N HIS A 253 -10.96 5.27 -9.64
CA HIS A 253 -11.15 5.72 -11.01
C HIS A 253 -9.82 5.89 -11.76
N MET A 254 -8.80 6.44 -11.10
CA MET A 254 -7.45 6.51 -11.66
C MET A 254 -6.89 5.11 -11.98
N MET A 255 -7.17 4.09 -11.15
CA MET A 255 -6.76 2.71 -11.45
C MET A 255 -7.54 2.11 -12.64
N GLU A 256 -8.79 2.50 -12.85
CA GLU A 256 -9.56 2.14 -14.06
C GLU A 256 -8.91 2.77 -15.30
N GLU A 257 -8.65 4.07 -15.28
CA GLU A 257 -7.98 4.78 -16.38
C GLU A 257 -6.58 4.23 -16.67
N ILE A 258 -5.81 3.82 -15.65
CA ILE A 258 -4.52 3.16 -15.82
C ILE A 258 -4.67 1.85 -16.59
N ARG A 259 -5.64 1.00 -16.22
CA ARG A 259 -5.89 -0.26 -16.95
C ARG A 259 -6.29 -0.01 -18.40
N ASP A 260 -7.20 0.93 -18.64
CA ASP A 260 -7.62 1.32 -19.98
C ASP A 260 -6.43 1.81 -20.82
N ALA A 261 -5.53 2.59 -20.21
CA ALA A 261 -4.33 3.09 -20.89
C ALA A 261 -3.30 2.00 -21.17
N LEU A 262 -3.16 1.00 -20.29
CA LEU A 262 -2.33 -0.18 -20.53
C LEU A 262 -2.89 -1.04 -21.66
N ASP A 263 -4.18 -1.33 -21.65
CA ASP A 263 -4.86 -2.12 -22.68
C ASP A 263 -4.80 -1.44 -24.06
N ALA A 264 -4.86 -0.11 -24.08
CA ALA A 264 -4.71 0.69 -25.30
C ALA A 264 -3.24 0.88 -25.75
N GLY A 265 -2.25 0.43 -24.97
CA GLY A 265 -0.83 0.59 -25.27
C GLY A 265 -0.32 2.05 -25.19
N ASN A 266 -1.00 2.94 -24.48
CA ASN A 266 -0.69 4.36 -24.40
C ASN A 266 -0.38 4.87 -22.97
N PHE A 267 -0.05 3.98 -22.05
CA PHE A 267 0.17 4.30 -20.63
C PHE A 267 1.20 5.41 -20.41
N ALA A 268 2.30 5.43 -21.19
CA ALA A 268 3.32 6.47 -21.04
C ALA A 268 2.78 7.89 -21.30
N ALA A 269 1.90 8.04 -22.32
CA ALA A 269 1.25 9.31 -22.61
C ALA A 269 0.24 9.69 -21.51
N TYR A 270 -0.55 8.73 -21.03
CA TYR A 270 -1.47 8.91 -19.90
C TYR A 270 -0.72 9.34 -18.63
N LYS A 271 0.36 8.63 -18.24
CA LYS A 271 1.19 8.96 -17.08
C LYS A 271 1.70 10.39 -17.17
N LYS A 272 2.28 10.78 -18.33
CA LYS A 272 2.80 12.13 -18.53
C LYS A 272 1.72 13.19 -18.33
N MET A 273 0.58 13.04 -18.96
CA MET A 273 -0.57 13.96 -18.83
C MET A 273 -1.00 14.11 -17.36
N ARG A 274 -1.10 13.00 -16.61
CA ARG A 274 -1.53 13.02 -15.21
C ARG A 274 -0.52 13.71 -14.31
N LEU A 275 0.78 13.46 -14.51
CA LEU A 275 1.85 14.09 -13.72
C LEU A 275 1.91 15.60 -13.97
N GLU A 276 1.78 16.05 -15.22
CA GLU A 276 1.70 17.47 -15.58
C GLU A 276 0.51 18.14 -14.90
N GLY A 277 -0.69 17.55 -14.92
CA GLY A 277 -1.87 18.04 -14.22
C GLY A 277 -1.67 18.17 -12.70
N PHE A 278 -0.97 17.25 -12.08
CA PHE A 278 -0.65 17.34 -10.64
C PHE A 278 0.34 18.47 -10.33
N GLU A 279 1.30 18.77 -11.23
CA GLU A 279 2.26 19.86 -11.08
C GLU A 279 1.60 21.25 -11.28
N GLU A 280 0.74 21.41 -12.27
CA GLU A 280 0.00 22.66 -12.49
C GLU A 280 -0.81 23.07 -11.25
N GLY A 281 -1.43 22.14 -10.58
CA GLY A 281 -2.12 22.38 -9.32
C GLY A 281 -1.21 22.86 -8.19
N ARG A 282 0.07 22.49 -8.19
CA ARG A 282 1.10 22.98 -7.24
C ARG A 282 1.48 24.43 -7.55
N ILE A 283 1.65 24.79 -8.81
CA ILE A 283 2.05 26.13 -9.28
C ILE A 283 0.92 27.14 -9.06
N ASN A 284 -0.34 26.76 -9.36
CA ASN A 284 -1.50 27.62 -9.27
C ASN A 284 -2.06 27.79 -7.84
N GLY A 285 -1.29 27.45 -6.80
CA GLY A 285 -1.58 27.82 -5.42
C GLY A 285 -2.64 26.95 -4.72
N ASN A 286 -2.76 25.71 -5.11
CA ASN A 286 -3.51 24.70 -4.34
C ASN A 286 -2.74 24.18 -3.10
N ARG A 287 -1.81 25.00 -2.57
CA ARG A 287 -1.06 24.71 -1.35
C ARG A 287 -1.93 24.77 -0.10
#